data_6e6ebffc97b60521eb52feabd869ec6a
#
_entry.id   6e6ebffc97b60521eb52feabd869ec6a
#
_cell.length_a   1.000
_cell.length_b   1.000
_cell.length_c   1.000
_cell.angle_alpha   90.00
_cell.angle_beta   90.00
_cell.angle_gamma   90.00
#
_symmetry.space_group_name_H-M   'P 1'
#
loop_
_entity.id
_entity.type
_entity.pdbx_description
1 polymer ?
#
loop_
_entity_poly.entity_id
_entity_poly.type
_entity_poly.pdbx_seq_one_letter_code
_entity_poly.pdbx_strand_id
1 'polypeptide(L)'
;MDRIDIHIDVPAVKFNELRGRGVEAGEKSEIVRDRVIRAREVQLSRFGNNGVFSNSAMTPAQIRKHCALDTDSEALLEKAMHRQGLSARAHDRILKVSRTIADLAGSENIDTTHISEAINYRSLDRNYWT
;
A
#
# COMPACT_ATOMS: atom_id res chain seq x y z
N MET A 1 -5.73 1.56 -16.29
CA MET A 1 -4.73 1.71 -15.22
C MET A 1 -4.90 0.79 -14.02
N ASP A 2 -5.74 -0.21 -14.15
CA ASP A 2 -5.93 -1.18 -13.06
C ASP A 2 -4.68 -2.01 -12.75
N ARG A 3 -3.71 -2.02 -13.65
CA ARG A 3 -2.46 -2.76 -13.45
C ARG A 3 -1.47 -2.04 -12.53
N ILE A 4 -1.64 -0.74 -12.35
CA ILE A 4 -0.75 0.05 -11.52
C ILE A 4 -1.40 0.23 -10.16
N ASP A 5 -0.73 -0.28 -9.12
CA ASP A 5 -1.28 -0.27 -7.76
C ASP A 5 -1.05 1.06 -7.05
N ILE A 6 0.06 1.72 -7.34
CA ILE A 6 0.46 2.94 -6.63
C ILE A 6 0.78 4.03 -7.63
N HIS A 7 0.14 5.20 -7.43
CA HIS A 7 0.37 6.39 -8.22
C HIS A 7 0.83 7.50 -7.27
N ILE A 8 1.96 8.12 -7.57
CA ILE A 8 2.52 9.18 -6.73
C ILE A 8 2.81 10.40 -7.60
N ASP A 9 2.35 11.55 -7.13
CA ASP A 9 2.70 12.82 -7.76
C ASP A 9 3.88 13.40 -7.02
N VAL A 10 5.00 13.56 -7.72
CA VAL A 10 6.23 14.08 -7.13
C VAL A 10 6.38 15.54 -7.53
N PRO A 11 6.23 16.46 -6.57
CA PRO A 11 6.38 17.88 -6.88
C PRO A 11 7.82 18.23 -7.24
N ALA A 12 7.99 19.36 -7.94
CA ALA A 12 9.30 19.84 -8.30
C ALA A 12 10.14 20.11 -7.05
N VAL A 13 11.36 19.60 -7.05
CA VAL A 13 12.28 19.77 -5.93
C VAL A 13 12.94 21.14 -6.02
N LYS A 14 12.98 21.87 -4.92
CA LYS A 14 13.64 23.17 -4.86
C LYS A 14 15.14 23.01 -5.01
N PHE A 15 15.78 24.01 -5.60
CA PHE A 15 17.22 23.98 -5.86
C PHE A 15 18.05 23.67 -4.61
N ASN A 16 17.70 24.25 -3.47
CA ASN A 16 18.41 24.00 -2.22
C ASN A 16 18.33 22.54 -1.77
N GLU A 17 17.20 21.90 -2.03
CA GLU A 17 17.01 20.49 -1.69
C GLU A 17 17.84 19.60 -2.60
N LEU A 18 17.94 19.96 -3.89
CA LEU A 18 18.77 19.23 -4.84
C LEU A 18 20.26 19.26 -4.45
N ARG A 19 20.70 20.35 -3.82
CA ARG A 19 22.08 20.47 -3.38
C ARG A 19 22.38 19.76 -2.08
N GLY A 20 21.40 19.03 -1.55
CA GLY A 20 21.58 18.20 -0.37
C GLY A 20 21.43 18.92 0.96
N ARG A 21 21.02 20.16 0.94
CA ARG A 21 20.82 20.91 2.19
C ARG A 21 19.60 20.48 2.97
N GLY A 22 18.67 19.81 2.29
CA GLY A 22 17.48 19.25 2.92
C GLY A 22 17.59 17.76 3.20
N VAL A 23 18.77 17.17 3.06
CA VAL A 23 18.98 15.73 3.20
C VAL A 23 18.58 15.22 4.59
N GLU A 24 18.69 16.07 5.61
CA GLU A 24 18.31 15.69 6.97
C GLU A 24 16.85 15.29 7.09
N ALA A 25 16.00 15.77 6.16
CA ALA A 25 14.56 15.44 6.16
C ALA A 25 14.26 14.06 5.57
N GLY A 26 15.24 13.44 4.88
CA GLY A 26 15.03 12.14 4.24
C GLY A 26 15.59 10.98 5.06
N GLU A 27 14.96 9.82 4.91
CA GLU A 27 15.48 8.60 5.54
C GLU A 27 16.66 8.06 4.75
N LYS A 28 17.62 7.46 5.45
CA LYS A 28 18.74 6.79 4.80
C LYS A 28 18.26 5.51 4.10
N SER A 29 18.92 5.20 2.98
CA SER A 29 18.58 3.98 2.21
C SER A 29 18.70 2.71 3.03
N GLU A 30 19.65 2.67 3.97
CA GLU A 30 19.84 1.51 4.85
C GLU A 30 18.64 1.28 5.76
N ILE A 31 18.06 2.34 6.31
CA ILE A 31 16.89 2.26 7.16
C ILE A 31 15.67 1.78 6.35
N VAL A 32 15.51 2.31 5.15
CA VAL A 32 14.43 1.90 4.25
C VAL A 32 14.59 0.43 3.87
N ARG A 33 15.81 0.01 3.54
CA ARG A 33 16.11 -1.39 3.20
C ARG A 33 15.74 -2.33 4.34
N ASP A 34 16.12 -1.99 5.57
CA ASP A 34 15.82 -2.82 6.72
C ASP A 34 14.31 -2.97 6.93
N ARG A 35 13.57 -1.91 6.73
CA ARG A 35 12.10 -1.93 6.83
C ARG A 35 11.50 -2.86 5.78
N VAL A 36 11.98 -2.78 4.54
CA VAL A 36 11.52 -3.62 3.44
C VAL A 36 11.87 -5.09 3.71
N ILE A 37 13.08 -5.37 4.18
CA ILE A 37 13.51 -6.72 4.50
C ILE A 37 12.60 -7.33 5.57
N ARG A 38 12.30 -6.60 6.62
CA ARG A 38 11.40 -7.08 7.68
C ARG A 38 10.01 -7.36 7.15
N ALA A 39 9.49 -6.48 6.30
CA ALA A 39 8.18 -6.69 5.69
C ALA A 39 8.16 -7.94 4.81
N ARG A 40 9.22 -8.17 4.06
CA ARG A 40 9.34 -9.37 3.21
C ARG A 40 9.44 -10.64 4.03
N GLU A 41 10.14 -10.61 5.14
CA GLU A 41 10.23 -11.76 6.05
C GLU A 41 8.86 -12.12 6.61
N VAL A 42 8.07 -11.10 6.99
CA VAL A 42 6.71 -11.32 7.46
C VAL A 42 5.86 -11.99 6.38
N GLN A 43 6.00 -11.53 5.13
CA GLN A 43 5.24 -12.09 4.02
C GLN A 43 5.64 -13.53 3.72
N LEU A 44 6.92 -13.83 3.72
CA LEU A 44 7.40 -15.19 3.53
C LEU A 44 6.89 -16.13 4.62
N SER A 45 6.91 -15.66 5.86
CA SER A 45 6.38 -16.42 7.00
C SER A 45 4.86 -16.64 6.87
N ARG A 46 4.14 -15.64 6.38
CA ARG A 46 2.69 -15.70 6.22
C ARG A 46 2.25 -16.77 5.22
N PHE A 47 2.97 -16.88 4.12
CA PHE A 47 2.56 -17.73 3.02
C PHE A 47 3.19 -19.13 3.06
N GLY A 48 4.32 -19.29 3.74
CA GLY A 48 4.99 -20.58 3.86
C GLY A 48 5.33 -21.19 2.50
N ASN A 49 4.91 -22.45 2.30
CA ASN A 49 5.24 -23.21 1.09
C ASN A 49 4.14 -23.17 0.02
N ASN A 50 3.25 -22.21 0.06
CA ASN A 50 2.08 -22.16 -0.83
C ASN A 50 2.38 -21.62 -2.22
N GLY A 51 3.65 -21.37 -2.57
CA GLY A 51 4.02 -20.84 -3.87
C GLY A 51 3.80 -19.35 -4.02
N VAL A 52 3.36 -18.69 -2.96
CA VAL A 52 3.16 -17.24 -2.92
C VAL A 52 4.27 -16.64 -2.07
N PHE A 53 4.97 -15.64 -2.59
CA PHE A 53 6.12 -15.05 -1.91
C PHE A 53 5.91 -13.60 -1.50
N SER A 54 4.81 -12.98 -1.94
CA SER A 54 4.53 -11.59 -1.60
C SER A 54 3.02 -11.35 -1.63
N ASN A 55 2.63 -10.24 -1.01
CA ASN A 55 1.21 -9.86 -0.96
C ASN A 55 0.61 -9.63 -2.34
N SER A 56 1.41 -9.16 -3.30
CA SER A 56 0.92 -8.89 -4.65
C SER A 56 0.43 -10.15 -5.37
N ALA A 57 0.93 -11.31 -4.97
CA ALA A 57 0.58 -12.59 -5.57
C ALA A 57 -0.54 -13.34 -4.85
N MET A 58 -1.16 -12.72 -3.83
CA MET A 58 -2.25 -13.38 -3.08
C MET A 58 -3.42 -13.75 -3.98
N THR A 59 -3.94 -14.96 -3.75
CA THR A 59 -5.21 -15.39 -4.36
C THR A 59 -6.39 -14.72 -3.63
N PRO A 60 -7.60 -14.72 -4.23
CA PRO A 60 -8.77 -14.18 -3.53
C PRO A 60 -9.00 -14.81 -2.15
N ALA A 61 -8.76 -16.10 -2.01
CA ALA A 61 -8.91 -16.77 -0.72
C ALA A 61 -7.90 -16.25 0.31
N GLN A 62 -6.67 -16.00 -0.12
CA GLN A 62 -5.63 -15.46 0.75
C GLN A 62 -5.90 -14.01 1.12
N ILE A 63 -6.46 -13.23 0.21
CA ILE A 63 -6.87 -11.86 0.50
C ILE A 63 -7.92 -11.87 1.61
N ARG A 64 -8.93 -12.75 1.52
CA ARG A 64 -9.94 -12.85 2.56
C ARG A 64 -9.36 -13.25 3.92
N LYS A 65 -8.36 -14.11 3.90
CA LYS A 65 -7.73 -14.61 5.14
C LYS A 65 -6.80 -13.58 5.78
N HIS A 66 -5.97 -12.92 4.98
CA HIS A 66 -4.89 -12.07 5.49
C HIS A 66 -5.19 -10.59 5.48
N CYS A 67 -6.22 -10.16 4.76
CA CYS A 67 -6.58 -8.75 4.62
C CYS A 67 -7.93 -8.45 5.28
N ALA A 68 -8.25 -9.12 6.37
CA ALA A 68 -9.48 -8.86 7.11
C ALA A 68 -9.45 -7.44 7.67
N LEU A 69 -10.56 -6.74 7.55
CA LEU A 69 -10.70 -5.36 8.00
C LEU A 69 -11.64 -5.27 9.21
N ASP A 70 -11.37 -4.33 10.09
CA ASP A 70 -12.32 -4.00 11.14
C ASP A 70 -13.49 -3.20 10.53
N THR A 71 -14.51 -2.93 11.33
CA THR A 71 -15.73 -2.24 10.88
C THR A 71 -15.43 -0.86 10.30
N ASP A 72 -14.55 -0.11 10.96
CA ASP A 72 -14.19 1.23 10.53
C ASP A 72 -13.43 1.23 9.20
N SER A 73 -12.49 0.31 9.04
CA SER A 73 -11.71 0.19 7.80
C SER A 73 -12.59 -0.26 6.65
N GLU A 74 -13.50 -1.19 6.89
CA GLU A 74 -14.44 -1.67 5.88
C GLU A 74 -15.36 -0.56 5.40
N ALA A 75 -15.90 0.23 6.33
CA ALA A 75 -16.75 1.37 6.00
C ALA A 75 -16.00 2.41 5.20
N LEU A 76 -14.74 2.69 5.55
CA LEU A 76 -13.91 3.65 4.83
C LEU A 76 -13.66 3.19 3.39
N LEU A 77 -13.34 1.91 3.21
CA LEU A 77 -13.08 1.35 1.89
C LEU A 77 -14.36 1.38 1.04
N GLU A 78 -15.50 0.98 1.60
CA GLU A 78 -16.78 1.00 0.89
C GLU A 78 -17.13 2.40 0.42
N LYS A 79 -16.94 3.39 1.29
CA LYS A 79 -17.19 4.79 0.96
C LYS A 79 -16.31 5.29 -0.18
N ALA A 80 -15.04 4.91 -0.16
CA ALA A 80 -14.10 5.29 -1.23
C ALA A 80 -14.46 4.61 -2.54
N MET A 81 -14.88 3.36 -2.51
CA MET A 81 -15.32 2.62 -3.69
C MET A 81 -16.49 3.33 -4.37
N HIS A 82 -17.47 3.76 -3.58
CA HIS A 82 -18.63 4.49 -4.09
C HIS A 82 -18.23 5.86 -4.65
N ARG A 83 -17.45 6.60 -3.88
CA ARG A 83 -17.06 7.98 -4.25
C ARG A 83 -16.24 8.01 -5.53
N GLN A 84 -15.32 7.06 -5.68
CA GLN A 84 -14.38 7.05 -6.80
C GLN A 84 -14.79 6.11 -7.93
N GLY A 85 -15.86 5.37 -7.77
CA GLY A 85 -16.31 4.42 -8.79
C GLY A 85 -15.30 3.33 -9.07
N LEU A 86 -14.68 2.78 -8.03
CA LEU A 86 -13.64 1.79 -8.18
C LEU A 86 -14.22 0.40 -8.51
N SER A 87 -13.49 -0.36 -9.31
CA SER A 87 -13.87 -1.71 -9.70
C SER A 87 -13.56 -2.72 -8.57
N ALA A 88 -14.12 -3.93 -8.69
CA ALA A 88 -13.78 -5.03 -7.78
C ALA A 88 -12.29 -5.35 -7.83
N ARG A 89 -11.67 -5.19 -8.99
CA ARG A 89 -10.24 -5.40 -9.16
C ARG A 89 -9.44 -4.37 -8.38
N ALA A 90 -9.88 -3.11 -8.40
CA ALA A 90 -9.26 -2.07 -7.61
C ALA A 90 -9.41 -2.34 -6.11
N HIS A 91 -10.56 -2.87 -5.68
CA HIS A 91 -10.81 -3.27 -4.30
C HIS A 91 -9.73 -4.25 -3.81
N ASP A 92 -9.48 -5.32 -4.57
CA ASP A 92 -8.49 -6.33 -4.19
C ASP A 92 -7.07 -5.75 -4.17
N ARG A 93 -6.76 -4.86 -5.11
CA ARG A 93 -5.44 -4.21 -5.15
C ARG A 93 -5.24 -3.29 -3.96
N ILE A 94 -6.26 -2.56 -3.56
CA ILE A 94 -6.20 -1.71 -2.37
C ILE A 94 -5.93 -2.57 -1.13
N LEU A 95 -6.56 -3.72 -1.01
CA LEU A 95 -6.32 -4.63 0.12
C LEU A 95 -4.88 -5.14 0.14
N LYS A 96 -4.34 -5.52 -1.00
CA LYS A 96 -2.95 -5.99 -1.09
C LYS A 96 -1.97 -4.88 -0.70
N VAL A 97 -2.19 -3.67 -1.17
CA VAL A 97 -1.35 -2.52 -0.84
C VAL A 97 -1.47 -2.20 0.64
N SER A 98 -2.68 -2.21 1.19
CA SER A 98 -2.92 -1.95 2.61
C SER A 98 -2.20 -2.98 3.49
N ARG A 99 -2.24 -4.27 3.09
CA ARG A 99 -1.52 -5.31 3.83
C ARG A 99 -0.02 -5.05 3.82
N THR A 100 0.51 -4.62 2.70
CA THR A 100 1.93 -4.29 2.55
C THR A 100 2.30 -3.07 3.40
N ILE A 101 1.46 -2.04 3.42
CA ILE A 101 1.68 -0.86 4.26
C ILE A 101 1.71 -1.26 5.74
N ALA A 102 0.76 -2.10 6.16
CA ALA A 102 0.71 -2.60 7.53
C ALA A 102 1.97 -3.42 7.87
N ASP A 103 2.43 -4.24 6.94
CA ASP A 103 3.66 -5.02 7.13
C ASP A 103 4.88 -4.10 7.31
N LEU A 104 4.97 -3.05 6.49
CA LEU A 104 6.05 -2.07 6.60
C LEU A 104 6.00 -1.30 7.91
N ALA A 105 4.80 -1.09 8.44
CA ALA A 105 4.60 -0.43 9.73
C ALA A 105 4.78 -1.37 10.92
N GLY A 106 4.97 -2.66 10.66
CA GLY A 106 5.08 -3.66 11.73
C GLY A 106 3.77 -3.98 12.41
N SER A 107 2.63 -3.72 11.74
CA SER A 107 1.30 -3.94 12.30
C SER A 107 0.76 -5.30 11.90
N GLU A 108 0.20 -6.03 12.86
CA GLU A 108 -0.44 -7.31 12.58
C GLU A 108 -1.72 -7.16 11.77
N ASN A 109 -2.45 -6.10 12.03
CA ASN A 109 -3.76 -5.87 11.44
C ASN A 109 -3.74 -4.63 10.55
N ILE A 110 -4.61 -4.65 9.53
CA ILE A 110 -4.83 -3.47 8.69
C ILE A 110 -5.81 -2.55 9.42
N ASP A 111 -5.44 -1.29 9.59
CA ASP A 111 -6.34 -0.29 10.20
C ASP A 111 -6.71 0.80 9.19
N THR A 112 -7.50 1.78 9.64
CA THR A 112 -7.99 2.86 8.78
C THR A 112 -6.86 3.68 8.18
N THR A 113 -5.74 3.84 8.88
CA THR A 113 -4.58 4.59 8.39
C THR A 113 -4.00 3.90 7.16
N HIS A 114 -3.86 2.58 7.21
CA HIS A 114 -3.32 1.81 6.10
C HIS A 114 -4.24 1.84 4.88
N ILE A 115 -5.55 1.70 5.10
CA ILE A 115 -6.54 1.76 4.04
C ILE A 115 -6.55 3.15 3.39
N SER A 116 -6.52 4.20 4.21
CA SER A 116 -6.52 5.58 3.73
C SER A 116 -5.31 5.87 2.84
N GLU A 117 -4.14 5.41 3.25
CA GLU A 117 -2.92 5.59 2.46
C GLU A 117 -3.02 4.85 1.13
N ALA A 118 -3.51 3.60 1.14
CA ALA A 118 -3.66 2.81 -0.08
C ALA A 118 -4.65 3.46 -1.05
N ILE A 119 -5.75 4.00 -0.54
CA ILE A 119 -6.73 4.71 -1.35
C ILE A 119 -6.11 5.96 -1.99
N ASN A 120 -5.31 6.70 -1.22
CA ASN A 120 -4.66 7.91 -1.72
C ASN A 120 -3.72 7.61 -2.89
N TYR A 121 -3.03 6.49 -2.86
CA TYR A 121 -2.15 6.10 -3.97
C TYR A 121 -2.91 5.81 -5.25
N ARG A 122 -4.19 5.49 -5.17
CA ARG A 122 -5.00 5.24 -6.35
C ARG A 122 -5.81 6.46 -6.81
N SER A 123 -5.92 7.50 -6.00
CA SER A 123 -6.71 8.67 -6.36
C SER A 123 -6.16 9.40 -7.58
N LEU A 124 -4.87 9.31 -7.83
CA LEU A 124 -4.23 9.91 -9.00
C LEU A 124 -4.68 9.28 -10.31
N ASP A 125 -5.09 8.04 -10.28
CA ASP A 125 -5.58 7.34 -11.47
C ASP A 125 -6.73 8.11 -12.12
N ARG A 126 -7.66 8.57 -11.31
CA ARG A 126 -8.82 9.31 -11.82
C ARG A 126 -8.43 10.69 -12.35
N ASN A 127 -7.46 11.34 -11.72
CA ASN A 127 -7.05 12.69 -12.12
C ASN A 127 -6.35 12.70 -13.47
N TYR A 128 -5.65 11.63 -13.81
CA TYR A 128 -4.88 11.56 -15.04
C TYR A 128 -5.57 10.81 -16.17
N TRP A 129 -6.51 9.93 -15.85
CA TRP A 129 -7.05 8.98 -16.82
C TRP A 129 -8.56 9.12 -17.04
N THR A 130 -9.18 10.03 -16.38
CA THR A 130 -10.57 10.40 -16.65
C THR A 130 -10.63 11.81 -17.24
#